data_19f4be93bd4e7bc1c7d288dda0aba15b
#
_entry.id   19f4be93bd4e7bc1c7d288dda0aba15b
#
_cell.length_a   1.000
_cell.length_b   1.000
_cell.length_c   1.000
_cell.angle_alpha   90.00
_cell.angle_beta   90.00
_cell.angle_gamma   90.00
#
_symmetry.space_group_name_H-M   'P 1'
#
loop_
_entity.id
_entity.type
_entity.pdbx_description
1 polymer ?
#
loop_
_entity_poly.entity_id
_entity_poly.type
_entity_poly.pdbx_seq_one_letter_code
_entity_poly.pdbx_strand_id
1 'polypeptide(L)'
;LNEYDLILESESACYIKIDHGFEKALETLKPGGYLLVSDYFVYFRDGTKNPHLKSSHDKEKYLNSARAHGFELIREFDQTENTMPTLDYGKYFIDRFINPAMEYGIYSSKKNYPKTAAIIEKMIAPKIESKLNQLELIDSDQFRKYRQYMIYLFQKKDV
;
A
#
# COMPACT_ATOMS: atom_id res chain seq x y z
N LEU A 1 11.37 -11.65 -25.43
CA LEU A 1 9.96 -11.78 -25.03
C LEU A 1 9.12 -10.87 -25.94
N ASN A 2 8.52 -9.80 -25.56
CA ASN A 2 7.60 -8.98 -26.39
C ASN A 2 6.37 -9.79 -26.85
N GLU A 3 5.69 -10.42 -25.87
CA GLU A 3 4.60 -11.38 -26.15
C GLU A 3 3.22 -10.82 -25.81
N TYR A 4 3.15 -9.85 -24.91
CA TYR A 4 1.89 -9.37 -24.35
C TYR A 4 1.52 -7.98 -24.84
N ASP A 5 0.24 -7.77 -25.06
CA ASP A 5 -0.33 -6.47 -25.42
C ASP A 5 -0.62 -5.60 -24.19
N LEU A 6 -0.84 -6.24 -23.02
CA LEU A 6 -1.18 -5.60 -21.76
C LEU A 6 -0.58 -6.35 -20.57
N ILE A 7 0.00 -5.60 -19.64
CA ILE A 7 0.33 -6.05 -18.27
C ILE A 7 -0.62 -5.32 -17.32
N LEU A 8 -1.19 -6.05 -16.37
CA LEU A 8 -2.01 -5.52 -15.30
C LEU A 8 -1.30 -5.75 -13.96
N GLU A 9 -1.03 -4.67 -13.24
CA GLU A 9 -0.56 -4.67 -11.85
C GLU A 9 -1.66 -4.08 -10.97
N SER A 10 -2.31 -4.93 -10.18
CA SER A 10 -3.33 -4.52 -9.21
C SER A 10 -2.85 -4.87 -7.82
N GLU A 11 -2.72 -3.88 -6.93
CA GLU A 11 -2.24 -4.04 -5.54
C GLU A 11 -0.89 -4.78 -5.44
N SER A 12 -0.06 -4.68 -6.45
CA SER A 12 1.18 -5.45 -6.57
C SER A 12 2.41 -4.60 -6.87
N ALA A 13 2.25 -3.42 -7.46
CA ALA A 13 3.35 -2.53 -7.81
C ALA A 13 4.18 -2.15 -6.58
N CYS A 14 3.54 -1.96 -5.42
CA CYS A 14 4.20 -1.60 -4.16
C CYS A 14 5.22 -2.65 -3.65
N TYR A 15 5.15 -3.90 -4.11
CA TYR A 15 6.08 -4.99 -3.75
C TYR A 15 7.24 -5.13 -4.73
N ILE A 16 7.17 -4.51 -5.90
CA ILE A 16 8.15 -4.61 -6.98
C ILE A 16 9.08 -3.40 -6.92
N LYS A 17 10.39 -3.59 -7.03
CA LYS A 17 11.32 -2.46 -7.15
C LYS A 17 11.00 -1.68 -8.42
N ILE A 18 10.86 -0.35 -8.32
CA ILE A 18 10.35 0.52 -9.39
C ILE A 18 11.07 0.26 -10.71
N ASP A 19 12.39 0.43 -10.76
CA ASP A 19 13.15 0.31 -12.00
C ASP A 19 13.08 -1.13 -12.56
N HIS A 20 13.19 -2.13 -11.70
CA HIS A 20 13.08 -3.53 -12.11
C HIS A 20 11.69 -3.89 -12.68
N GLY A 21 10.61 -3.33 -12.12
CA GLY A 21 9.25 -3.50 -12.65
C GLY A 21 9.15 -2.98 -14.09
N PHE A 22 9.63 -1.76 -14.33
CA PHE A 22 9.62 -1.17 -15.67
C PHE A 22 10.54 -1.91 -16.66
N GLU A 23 11.73 -2.34 -16.22
CA GLU A 23 12.63 -3.17 -17.04
C GLU A 23 11.91 -4.46 -17.51
N LYS A 24 11.25 -5.16 -16.57
CA LYS A 24 10.52 -6.39 -16.89
C LYS A 24 9.29 -6.13 -17.76
N ALA A 25 8.58 -5.05 -17.53
CA ALA A 25 7.47 -4.65 -18.39
C ALA A 25 7.95 -4.36 -19.82
N LEU A 26 9.10 -3.69 -20.00
CA LEU A 26 9.70 -3.45 -21.31
C LEU A 26 10.07 -4.75 -22.04
N GLU A 27 10.69 -5.71 -21.34
CA GLU A 27 11.06 -7.01 -21.91
C GLU A 27 9.84 -7.82 -22.36
N THR A 28 8.70 -7.63 -21.70
CA THR A 28 7.54 -8.49 -21.80
C THR A 28 6.48 -7.94 -22.75
N LEU A 29 6.29 -6.61 -22.77
CA LEU A 29 5.32 -5.95 -23.64
C LEU A 29 5.79 -5.86 -25.09
N LYS A 30 4.88 -6.08 -26.01
CA LYS A 30 5.07 -5.73 -27.43
C LYS A 30 5.32 -4.23 -27.58
N PRO A 31 5.96 -3.79 -28.69
CA PRO A 31 5.98 -2.39 -29.07
C PRO A 31 4.55 -1.81 -29.06
N GLY A 32 4.35 -0.62 -28.47
CA GLY A 32 3.03 -0.01 -28.32
C GLY A 32 2.10 -0.66 -27.29
N GLY A 33 2.54 -1.73 -26.59
CA GLY A 33 1.78 -2.40 -25.55
C GLY A 33 1.59 -1.55 -24.29
N TYR A 34 0.66 -1.94 -23.44
CA TYR A 34 0.21 -1.16 -22.31
C TYR A 34 0.57 -1.79 -20.96
N LEU A 35 0.91 -0.93 -19.98
CA LEU A 35 1.01 -1.29 -18.56
C LEU A 35 -0.07 -0.53 -17.79
N LEU A 36 -1.02 -1.26 -17.22
CA LEU A 36 -2.07 -0.71 -16.36
C LEU A 36 -1.73 -1.02 -14.91
N VAL A 37 -1.54 0.03 -14.12
CA VAL A 37 -1.19 -0.05 -12.69
C VAL A 37 -2.32 0.50 -11.86
N SER A 38 -2.78 -0.25 -10.86
CA SER A 38 -3.76 0.19 -9.87
C SER A 38 -3.17 -0.09 -8.48
N ASP A 39 -2.70 0.95 -7.82
CA ASP A 39 -2.03 0.85 -6.52
C ASP A 39 -2.06 2.19 -5.77
N TYR A 40 -1.66 2.17 -4.50
CA TYR A 40 -1.52 3.38 -3.71
C TYR A 40 -0.08 3.87 -3.71
N PHE A 41 0.06 5.20 -3.84
CA PHE A 41 1.34 5.89 -3.89
C PHE A 41 1.45 6.88 -2.75
N VAL A 42 2.66 7.04 -2.23
CA VAL A 42 2.97 8.09 -1.26
C VAL A 42 3.26 9.38 -2.00
N TYR A 43 2.74 10.48 -1.50
CA TYR A 43 3.14 11.80 -1.92
C TYR A 43 3.48 12.65 -0.69
N PHE A 44 4.52 13.45 -0.83
CA PHE A 44 4.99 14.31 0.26
C PHE A 44 4.66 15.76 -0.08
N ARG A 45 3.62 16.29 0.54
CA ARG A 45 3.22 17.70 0.31
C ARG A 45 4.19 18.72 0.91
N ASP A 46 4.89 18.35 1.97
CA ASP A 46 5.70 19.27 2.80
C ASP A 46 7.09 18.70 3.15
N GLY A 47 7.54 17.68 2.44
CA GLY A 47 8.84 17.05 2.68
C GLY A 47 8.90 16.16 3.94
N THR A 48 7.80 16.03 4.69
CA THR A 48 7.75 15.15 5.87
C THR A 48 7.58 13.70 5.43
N LYS A 49 8.59 12.88 5.73
CA LYS A 49 8.53 11.42 5.50
C LYS A 49 7.80 10.77 6.67
N ASN A 50 6.71 10.05 6.40
CA ASN A 50 6.13 9.18 7.41
C ASN A 50 6.90 7.86 7.44
N PRO A 51 7.61 7.52 8.55
CA PRO A 51 8.44 6.32 8.65
C PRO A 51 7.64 5.00 8.57
N HIS A 52 6.31 5.05 8.73
CA HIS A 52 5.44 3.88 8.67
C HIS A 52 5.00 3.50 7.25
N LEU A 53 5.36 4.31 6.23
CA LEU A 53 4.97 4.10 4.83
C LEU A 53 6.03 3.30 4.03
N LYS A 54 6.60 2.26 4.61
CA LYS A 54 7.71 1.50 4.01
C LYS A 54 7.34 0.70 2.75
N SER A 55 6.08 0.40 2.55
CA SER A 55 5.61 -0.49 1.47
C SER A 55 5.01 0.23 0.26
N SER A 56 5.11 1.56 0.19
CA SER A 56 4.52 2.33 -0.91
C SER A 56 5.60 3.06 -1.68
N HIS A 57 5.43 3.17 -2.99
CA HIS A 57 6.30 3.96 -3.82
C HIS A 57 5.94 5.46 -3.76
N ASP A 58 6.97 6.30 -3.81
CA ASP A 58 6.79 7.73 -4.05
C ASP A 58 6.23 7.96 -5.45
N LYS A 59 5.15 8.74 -5.55
CA LYS A 59 4.42 9.00 -6.79
C LYS A 59 5.31 9.61 -7.87
N GLU A 60 6.06 10.66 -7.52
CA GLU A 60 6.90 11.37 -8.50
C GLU A 60 8.05 10.49 -8.97
N LYS A 61 8.67 9.76 -8.04
CA LYS A 61 9.74 8.83 -8.37
C LYS A 61 9.25 7.73 -9.31
N TYR A 62 8.05 7.19 -9.07
CA TYR A 62 7.45 6.17 -9.93
C TYR A 62 7.20 6.68 -11.36
N LEU A 63 6.58 7.87 -11.49
CA LEU A 63 6.31 8.49 -12.78
C LEU A 63 7.59 8.88 -13.53
N ASN A 64 8.61 9.35 -12.81
CA ASN A 64 9.91 9.68 -13.42
C ASN A 64 10.62 8.42 -13.93
N SER A 65 10.59 7.34 -13.17
CA SER A 65 11.16 6.05 -13.60
C SER A 65 10.42 5.49 -14.82
N ALA A 66 9.09 5.56 -14.87
CA ALA A 66 8.32 5.19 -16.05
C ALA A 66 8.82 5.90 -17.32
N ARG A 67 8.96 7.23 -17.24
CA ARG A 67 9.48 8.04 -18.37
C ARG A 67 10.91 7.66 -18.76
N ALA A 68 11.78 7.45 -17.76
CA ALA A 68 13.18 7.06 -18.00
C ALA A 68 13.29 5.71 -18.71
N HIS A 69 12.34 4.79 -18.47
CA HIS A 69 12.27 3.49 -19.12
C HIS A 69 11.46 3.49 -20.44
N GLY A 70 11.12 4.66 -20.99
CA GLY A 70 10.45 4.75 -22.29
C GLY A 70 8.95 4.48 -22.25
N PHE A 71 8.31 4.58 -21.08
CA PHE A 71 6.86 4.56 -20.97
C PHE A 71 6.29 5.97 -21.06
N GLU A 72 5.19 6.11 -21.80
CA GLU A 72 4.38 7.32 -21.85
C GLU A 72 3.13 7.14 -20.98
N LEU A 73 2.85 8.10 -20.08
CA LEU A 73 1.61 8.13 -19.32
C LEU A 73 0.47 8.59 -20.23
N ILE A 74 -0.40 7.67 -20.62
CA ILE A 74 -1.56 7.94 -21.49
C ILE A 74 -2.73 8.49 -20.69
N ARG A 75 -2.96 7.92 -19.50
CA ARG A 75 -4.08 8.32 -18.64
C ARG A 75 -3.76 8.06 -17.18
N GLU A 76 -4.23 8.95 -16.32
CA GLU A 76 -4.27 8.76 -14.88
C GLU A 76 -5.67 8.98 -14.34
N PHE A 77 -6.00 8.25 -13.28
CA PHE A 77 -7.24 8.41 -12.56
C PHE A 77 -6.97 8.31 -11.05
N ASP A 78 -7.33 9.36 -10.32
CA ASP A 78 -7.29 9.36 -8.86
C ASP A 78 -8.61 8.79 -8.33
N GLN A 79 -8.55 7.61 -7.74
CA GLN A 79 -9.71 6.96 -7.11
C GLN A 79 -9.64 6.97 -5.58
N THR A 80 -8.80 7.83 -5.00
CA THR A 80 -8.60 7.92 -3.54
C THR A 80 -9.92 8.01 -2.81
N GLU A 81 -10.80 8.94 -3.18
CA GLU A 81 -12.09 9.10 -2.50
C GLU A 81 -13.03 7.89 -2.68
N ASN A 82 -12.92 7.17 -3.79
CA ASN A 82 -13.73 5.97 -4.04
C ASN A 82 -13.30 4.79 -3.15
N THR A 83 -12.08 4.79 -2.63
CA THR A 83 -11.56 3.75 -1.73
C THR A 83 -11.81 4.04 -0.25
N MET A 84 -12.10 5.30 0.11
CA MET A 84 -12.30 5.70 1.51
C MET A 84 -13.41 4.92 2.21
N PRO A 85 -14.58 4.66 1.62
CA PRO A 85 -15.62 3.87 2.29
C PRO A 85 -15.16 2.47 2.72
N THR A 86 -14.24 1.87 1.96
CA THR A 86 -13.67 0.55 2.29
C THR A 86 -12.76 0.65 3.52
N LEU A 87 -11.94 1.70 3.62
CA LEU A 87 -11.10 1.95 4.79
C LEU A 87 -11.94 2.25 6.03
N ASP A 88 -12.95 3.09 5.90
CA ASP A 88 -13.87 3.43 6.99
C ASP A 88 -14.60 2.19 7.51
N TYR A 89 -15.05 1.31 6.59
CA TYR A 89 -15.66 0.05 6.97
C TYR A 89 -14.66 -0.90 7.65
N GLY A 90 -13.44 -0.97 7.16
CA GLY A 90 -12.35 -1.74 7.78
C GLY A 90 -12.05 -1.25 9.20
N LYS A 91 -11.95 0.07 9.39
CA LYS A 91 -11.79 0.70 10.71
C LYS A 91 -12.96 0.38 11.64
N TYR A 92 -14.19 0.55 11.15
CA TYR A 92 -15.40 0.20 11.91
C TYR A 92 -15.37 -1.25 12.39
N PHE A 93 -14.98 -2.19 11.50
CA PHE A 93 -14.89 -3.61 11.84
C PHE A 93 -13.86 -3.87 12.93
N ILE A 94 -12.68 -3.24 12.83
CA ILE A 94 -11.61 -3.36 13.82
C ILE A 94 -12.10 -2.83 15.18
N ASP A 95 -12.65 -1.63 15.21
CA ASP A 95 -13.07 -0.97 16.45
C ASP A 95 -14.25 -1.70 17.10
N ARG A 96 -15.14 -2.27 16.30
CA ARG A 96 -16.37 -2.91 16.81
C ARG A 96 -16.17 -4.37 17.24
N PHE A 97 -15.27 -5.09 16.57
CA PHE A 97 -15.15 -6.53 16.78
C PHE A 97 -13.74 -6.96 17.23
N ILE A 98 -12.70 -6.45 16.60
CA ILE A 98 -11.34 -6.90 16.87
C ILE A 98 -10.83 -6.36 18.21
N ASN A 99 -10.93 -5.04 18.41
CA ASN A 99 -10.43 -4.40 19.63
C ASN A 99 -11.13 -4.95 20.89
N PRO A 100 -12.47 -5.04 20.97
CA PRO A 100 -13.14 -5.62 22.15
C PRO A 100 -12.79 -7.09 22.38
N ALA A 101 -12.63 -7.88 21.30
CA ALA A 101 -12.23 -9.28 21.42
C ALA A 101 -10.81 -9.42 21.99
N MET A 102 -9.89 -8.56 21.54
CA MET A 102 -8.52 -8.51 22.06
C MET A 102 -8.50 -8.07 23.54
N GLU A 103 -9.23 -7.02 23.91
CA GLU A 103 -9.34 -6.55 25.29
C GLU A 103 -9.88 -7.64 26.20
N TYR A 104 -10.95 -8.32 25.79
CA TYR A 104 -11.49 -9.46 26.53
C TYR A 104 -10.50 -10.60 26.66
N GLY A 105 -9.79 -10.93 25.60
CA GLY A 105 -8.74 -11.96 25.61
C GLY A 105 -7.63 -11.63 26.61
N ILE A 106 -7.16 -10.39 26.62
CA ILE A 106 -6.14 -9.90 27.55
C ILE A 106 -6.68 -9.96 29.00
N TYR A 107 -7.89 -9.47 29.23
CA TYR A 107 -8.53 -9.50 30.54
C TYR A 107 -8.66 -10.95 31.06
N SER A 108 -9.20 -11.85 30.26
CA SER A 108 -9.39 -13.25 30.58
C SER A 108 -8.07 -13.96 30.90
N SER A 109 -7.03 -13.68 30.09
CA SER A 109 -5.69 -14.25 30.30
C SER A 109 -5.08 -13.76 31.61
N LYS A 110 -5.18 -12.47 31.92
CA LYS A 110 -4.69 -11.89 33.20
C LYS A 110 -5.42 -12.47 34.41
N LYS A 111 -6.73 -12.68 34.30
CA LYS A 111 -7.55 -13.24 35.38
C LYS A 111 -7.23 -14.71 35.64
N ASN A 112 -7.13 -15.54 34.61
CA ASN A 112 -7.00 -17.00 34.75
C ASN A 112 -5.53 -17.47 34.83
N TYR A 113 -4.60 -16.75 34.22
CA TYR A 113 -3.18 -17.13 34.12
C TYR A 113 -2.23 -15.94 34.34
N PRO A 114 -2.25 -15.29 35.53
CA PRO A 114 -1.57 -14.00 35.73
C PRO A 114 -0.07 -14.03 35.49
N LYS A 115 0.61 -15.13 35.88
CA LYS A 115 2.08 -15.25 35.68
C LYS A 115 2.44 -15.41 34.21
N THR A 116 1.71 -16.26 33.49
CA THR A 116 1.92 -16.49 32.05
C THR A 116 1.53 -15.25 31.24
N ALA A 117 0.42 -14.58 31.60
CA ALA A 117 -0.01 -13.34 30.95
C ALA A 117 1.04 -12.24 31.06
N ALA A 118 1.67 -12.07 32.21
CA ALA A 118 2.75 -11.06 32.40
C ALA A 118 3.98 -11.33 31.52
N ILE A 119 4.34 -12.60 31.31
CA ILE A 119 5.47 -12.96 30.43
C ILE A 119 5.08 -12.68 28.96
N ILE A 120 3.88 -13.10 28.55
CA ILE A 120 3.38 -12.92 27.18
C ILE A 120 3.26 -11.42 26.88
N GLU A 121 2.70 -10.64 27.79
CA GLU A 121 2.55 -9.19 27.62
C GLU A 121 3.91 -8.52 27.37
N LYS A 122 4.93 -8.86 28.16
CA LYS A 122 6.28 -8.33 27.99
C LYS A 122 6.92 -8.69 26.65
N MET A 123 6.61 -9.89 26.12
CA MET A 123 7.16 -10.35 24.84
C MET A 123 6.40 -9.81 23.63
N ILE A 124 5.10 -9.57 23.76
CA ILE A 124 4.21 -9.25 22.64
C ILE A 124 3.89 -7.74 22.57
N ALA A 125 3.93 -7.01 23.69
CA ALA A 125 3.59 -5.58 23.74
C ALA A 125 4.29 -4.75 22.63
N PRO A 126 5.61 -4.84 22.40
CA PRO A 126 6.25 -4.07 21.36
C PRO A 126 5.82 -4.47 19.95
N LYS A 127 5.39 -5.71 19.75
CA LYS A 127 4.86 -6.17 18.45
C LYS A 127 3.42 -5.73 18.22
N ILE A 128 2.61 -5.68 19.27
CA ILE A 128 1.24 -5.18 19.23
C ILE A 128 1.26 -3.68 18.94
N GLU A 129 2.08 -2.91 19.63
CA GLU A 129 2.23 -1.47 19.44
C GLU A 129 2.64 -1.14 17.99
N SER A 130 3.62 -1.87 17.44
CA SER A 130 4.01 -1.74 16.03
C SER A 130 2.87 -2.08 15.06
N LYS A 131 2.01 -3.05 15.39
CA LYS A 131 0.85 -3.39 14.56
C LYS A 131 -0.31 -2.41 14.72
N LEU A 132 -0.56 -1.91 15.91
CA LEU A 132 -1.55 -0.85 16.15
C LEU A 132 -1.20 0.41 15.36
N ASN A 133 0.07 0.80 15.35
CA ASN A 133 0.55 1.92 14.52
C ASN A 133 0.36 1.66 13.01
N GLN A 134 0.39 0.39 12.57
CA GLN A 134 0.03 0.04 11.20
C GLN A 134 -1.48 0.11 10.94
N LEU A 135 -2.33 -0.11 11.95
CA LEU A 135 -3.77 0.04 11.83
C LEU A 135 -4.21 1.51 11.71
N GLU A 136 -3.41 2.47 12.19
CA GLU A 136 -3.62 3.90 11.91
C GLU A 136 -3.58 4.21 10.42
N LEU A 137 -2.90 3.38 9.62
CA LEU A 137 -2.87 3.51 8.16
C LEU A 137 -4.19 3.11 7.47
N ILE A 138 -5.12 2.48 8.19
CA ILE A 138 -6.48 2.17 7.73
C ILE A 138 -7.42 3.35 7.95
N ASP A 139 -6.98 4.38 8.68
CA ASP A 139 -7.72 5.61 8.87
C ASP A 139 -7.78 6.40 7.56
N SER A 140 -8.99 6.71 7.09
CA SER A 140 -9.20 7.40 5.80
C SER A 140 -8.58 8.81 5.79
N ASP A 141 -8.57 9.52 6.92
CA ASP A 141 -7.98 10.86 7.00
C ASP A 141 -6.44 10.79 6.96
N GLN A 142 -5.85 9.80 7.61
CA GLN A 142 -4.41 9.55 7.52
C GLN A 142 -4.02 9.09 6.11
N PHE A 143 -4.86 8.27 5.46
CA PHE A 143 -4.62 7.87 4.09
C PHE A 143 -4.58 9.08 3.17
N ARG A 144 -5.61 9.93 3.18
CA ARG A 144 -5.69 11.17 2.37
C ARG A 144 -4.50 12.10 2.58
N LYS A 145 -3.94 12.13 3.78
CA LYS A 145 -2.81 13.01 4.11
C LYS A 145 -1.51 12.61 3.45
N TYR A 146 -1.28 11.30 3.27
CA TYR A 146 0.02 10.78 2.86
C TYR A 146 -0.01 9.92 1.60
N ARG A 147 -1.18 9.52 1.13
CA ARG A 147 -1.35 8.56 0.04
C ARG A 147 -2.41 9.00 -0.95
N GLN A 148 -2.24 8.51 -2.18
CA GLN A 148 -3.27 8.54 -3.22
C GLN A 148 -3.40 7.13 -3.78
N TYR A 149 -4.63 6.70 -4.02
CA TYR A 149 -4.89 5.48 -4.77
C TYR A 149 -5.07 5.85 -6.24
N MET A 150 -4.14 5.42 -7.09
CA MET A 150 -4.05 5.86 -8.47
C MET A 150 -4.21 4.69 -9.42
N ILE A 151 -4.86 4.96 -10.54
CA ILE A 151 -4.79 4.10 -11.72
C ILE A 151 -3.97 4.83 -12.77
N TYR A 152 -2.93 4.19 -13.27
CA TYR A 152 -2.07 4.69 -14.34
C TYR A 152 -2.14 3.77 -15.54
N LEU A 153 -2.38 4.31 -16.71
CA LEU A 153 -2.23 3.63 -17.99
C LEU A 153 -1.00 4.19 -18.69
N PHE A 154 0.02 3.35 -18.78
CA PHE A 154 1.23 3.65 -19.52
C PHE A 154 1.24 2.90 -20.85
N GLN A 155 1.87 3.50 -21.87
CA GLN A 155 2.17 2.85 -23.14
C GLN A 155 3.68 2.76 -23.33
N LYS A 156 4.16 1.58 -23.73
CA LYS A 156 5.55 1.38 -24.18
C LYS A 156 5.75 2.12 -25.49
N LYS A 157 6.70 3.06 -25.53
CA LYS A 157 7.06 3.75 -26.76
C LYS A 157 7.67 2.79 -27.77
N ASP A 158 7.31 2.95 -29.01
CA ASP A 158 8.00 2.31 -30.12
C ASP A 158 9.41 2.94 -30.24
N VAL A 159 10.43 2.15 -29.96
CA VAL A 159 11.83 2.54 -30.15
C VAL A 159 12.39 1.77 -31.34
#